data_bd7181f800831f335d3794d0296d0cd9
#
_entry.id   bd7181f800831f335d3794d0296d0cd9
#
_cell.length_a   1.000
_cell.length_b   1.000
_cell.length_c   1.000
_cell.angle_alpha   90.00
_cell.angle_beta   90.00
_cell.angle_gamma   90.00
#
_symmetry.space_group_name_H-M   'P 1'
#
loop_
_entity.id
_entity.type
_entity.pdbx_description
1 polymer ?
#
loop_
_entity_poly.entity_id
_entity_poly.type
_entity_poly.pdbx_seq_one_letter_code
_entity_poly.pdbx_strand_id
1 'polypeptide(L)'
;GIDSSIEASKDAYIGGCCGTSNTYAGMKYNIPVLGTMAHSLVTESDNEYEAFKKYAMSNPDNCVFLVDTYDTLKSGIPNAIKLADEYLKPNGIKFKGIRIDSGDLAYLSKETRKMLDEAGYKDTNICLSNGLNEYTIRDLKNQGACIDSLGVGDNISAAKERLGGVYKLVAVKKDDKIIPKIKVSNDSCLLYTSPS
;
A
#
# COMPACT_ATOMS: atom_id res chain seq x y z
N GLY A 1 -9.26 -14.78 -13.71
CA GLY A 1 -8.90 -14.20 -15.01
C GLY A 1 -9.37 -12.75 -15.14
N ILE A 2 -9.13 -12.11 -16.26
CA ILE A 2 -9.46 -10.67 -16.48
C ILE A 2 -10.94 -10.40 -16.27
N ASP A 3 -11.82 -11.18 -16.91
CA ASP A 3 -13.27 -10.99 -16.80
C ASP A 3 -13.77 -11.15 -15.37
N SER A 4 -13.25 -12.15 -14.66
CA SER A 4 -13.57 -12.38 -13.24
C SER A 4 -13.22 -11.20 -12.36
N SER A 5 -12.04 -10.56 -12.58
CA SER A 5 -11.63 -9.39 -11.80
C SER A 5 -12.47 -8.14 -12.10
N ILE A 6 -12.96 -8.03 -13.33
CA ILE A 6 -13.84 -6.93 -13.75
C ILE A 6 -15.21 -7.04 -13.07
N GLU A 7 -15.81 -8.25 -13.14
CA GLU A 7 -17.11 -8.49 -12.52
C GLU A 7 -17.03 -8.41 -10.98
N ALA A 8 -15.97 -8.97 -10.35
CA ALA A 8 -15.74 -8.83 -8.92
C ALA A 8 -15.64 -7.37 -8.47
N SER A 9 -15.03 -6.51 -9.27
CA SER A 9 -14.95 -5.06 -8.98
C SER A 9 -16.32 -4.40 -8.99
N LYS A 10 -17.17 -4.77 -9.97
CA LYS A 10 -18.55 -4.27 -10.06
C LYS A 10 -19.38 -4.75 -8.86
N ASP A 11 -19.31 -6.04 -8.56
CA ASP A 11 -20.08 -6.64 -7.47
C ASP A 11 -19.66 -6.09 -6.11
N ALA A 12 -18.36 -5.89 -5.89
CA ALA A 12 -17.85 -5.23 -4.68
C ALA A 12 -18.36 -3.79 -4.54
N TYR A 13 -18.43 -3.04 -5.65
CA TYR A 13 -18.98 -1.68 -5.63
C TYR A 13 -20.48 -1.68 -5.32
N ILE A 14 -21.25 -2.59 -5.90
CA ILE A 14 -22.68 -2.80 -5.57
C ILE A 14 -22.83 -3.20 -4.09
N GLY A 15 -21.91 -4.00 -3.57
CA GLY A 15 -21.86 -4.41 -2.16
C GLY A 15 -21.43 -3.33 -1.18
N GLY A 16 -21.13 -2.11 -1.66
CA GLY A 16 -20.83 -0.94 -0.82
C GLY A 16 -19.34 -0.56 -0.73
N CYS A 17 -18.46 -1.16 -1.51
CA CYS A 17 -17.09 -0.66 -1.63
C CYS A 17 -17.07 0.71 -2.31
N CYS A 18 -16.21 1.63 -1.85
CA CYS A 18 -16.17 3.00 -2.36
C CYS A 18 -15.49 3.16 -3.74
N GLY A 19 -14.80 2.12 -4.22
CA GLY A 19 -14.12 2.15 -5.53
C GLY A 19 -13.32 0.87 -5.79
N THR A 20 -12.60 0.85 -6.90
CA THR A 20 -11.78 -0.27 -7.33
C THR A 20 -10.38 0.18 -7.76
N SER A 21 -9.38 -0.69 -7.60
CA SER A 21 -8.07 -0.50 -8.23
C SER A 21 -8.02 -1.00 -9.69
N ASN A 22 -9.06 -1.68 -10.16
CA ASN A 22 -9.16 -2.14 -11.53
C ASN A 22 -9.62 -0.98 -12.45
N THR A 23 -8.66 -0.38 -13.14
CA THR A 23 -8.89 0.78 -14.01
C THR A 23 -9.87 0.48 -15.15
N TYR A 24 -9.83 -0.75 -15.71
CA TYR A 24 -10.74 -1.14 -16.76
C TYR A 24 -12.18 -1.31 -16.25
N ALA A 25 -12.37 -1.90 -15.07
CA ALA A 25 -13.69 -1.97 -14.44
C ALA A 25 -14.23 -0.57 -14.11
N GLY A 26 -13.35 0.33 -13.63
CA GLY A 26 -13.70 1.73 -13.40
C GLY A 26 -14.21 2.42 -14.67
N MET A 27 -13.50 2.25 -15.77
CA MET A 27 -13.91 2.80 -17.08
C MET A 27 -15.23 2.17 -17.59
N LYS A 28 -15.34 0.84 -17.51
CA LYS A 28 -16.50 0.09 -18.06
C LYS A 28 -17.79 0.37 -17.30
N TYR A 29 -17.71 0.49 -15.98
CA TYR A 29 -18.88 0.60 -15.10
C TYR A 29 -19.01 1.95 -14.39
N ASN A 30 -18.16 2.91 -14.74
CA ASN A 30 -18.12 4.23 -14.10
C ASN A 30 -17.96 4.16 -12.56
N ILE A 31 -17.10 3.25 -12.11
CA ILE A 31 -16.75 3.08 -10.70
C ILE A 31 -15.55 3.96 -10.38
N PRO A 32 -15.52 4.68 -9.24
CA PRO A 32 -14.35 5.43 -8.83
C PRO A 32 -13.08 4.57 -8.79
N VAL A 33 -12.03 5.02 -9.49
CA VAL A 33 -10.74 4.32 -9.48
C VAL A 33 -9.91 4.84 -8.32
N LEU A 34 -9.54 3.94 -7.43
CA LEU A 34 -8.73 4.22 -6.25
C LEU A 34 -7.47 3.35 -6.29
N GLY A 35 -6.37 3.91 -5.83
CA GLY A 35 -5.12 3.17 -5.80
C GLY A 35 -4.04 3.94 -5.06
N THR A 36 -2.94 3.24 -4.81
CA THR A 36 -1.75 3.79 -4.18
C THR A 36 -0.52 3.33 -4.96
N MET A 37 0.65 3.71 -4.49
CA MET A 37 1.92 3.23 -5.04
C MET A 37 2.16 1.75 -4.76
N ALA A 38 3.07 1.13 -5.51
CA ALA A 38 3.52 -0.25 -5.31
C ALA A 38 4.88 -0.31 -4.61
N HIS A 39 5.18 -1.43 -3.93
CA HIS A 39 6.51 -1.68 -3.34
C HIS A 39 7.64 -1.61 -4.37
N SER A 40 7.38 -2.00 -5.63
CA SER A 40 8.37 -1.93 -6.71
C SER A 40 8.87 -0.50 -6.96
N LEU A 41 8.01 0.51 -6.84
CA LEU A 41 8.42 1.91 -6.96
C LEU A 41 9.42 2.30 -5.85
N VAL A 42 9.20 1.80 -4.63
CA VAL A 42 10.11 2.04 -3.51
C VAL A 42 11.43 1.32 -3.72
N THR A 43 11.39 0.04 -4.10
CA THR A 43 12.61 -0.76 -4.30
C THR A 43 13.41 -0.33 -5.52
N GLU A 44 12.79 0.21 -6.58
CA GLU A 44 13.47 0.75 -7.75
C GLU A 44 14.19 2.08 -7.46
N SER A 45 13.64 2.87 -6.55
CA SER A 45 14.19 4.18 -6.18
C SER A 45 15.46 4.04 -5.35
N ASP A 46 16.22 5.14 -5.22
CA ASP A 46 17.45 5.15 -4.44
C ASP A 46 17.20 4.96 -2.93
N ASN A 47 16.08 5.49 -2.44
CA ASN A 47 15.58 5.30 -1.07
C ASN A 47 14.08 5.59 -0.98
N GLU A 48 13.44 5.32 0.18
CA GLU A 48 12.01 5.52 0.39
C GLU A 48 11.57 6.98 0.24
N TYR A 49 12.34 7.93 0.75
CA TYR A 49 12.03 9.36 0.65
C TYR A 49 11.93 9.80 -0.81
N GLU A 50 12.91 9.42 -1.64
CA GLU A 50 12.90 9.74 -3.06
C GLU A 50 11.75 9.04 -3.81
N ALA A 51 11.40 7.81 -3.42
CA ALA A 51 10.24 7.11 -3.98
C ALA A 51 8.94 7.86 -3.67
N PHE A 52 8.75 8.25 -2.41
CA PHE A 52 7.56 9.00 -1.98
C PHE A 52 7.49 10.37 -2.65
N LYS A 53 8.63 11.05 -2.81
CA LYS A 53 8.71 12.34 -3.49
C LYS A 53 8.34 12.23 -4.97
N LYS A 54 8.90 11.26 -5.68
CA LYS A 54 8.55 10.99 -7.10
C LYS A 54 7.06 10.71 -7.25
N TYR A 55 6.50 9.90 -6.35
CA TYR A 55 5.07 9.60 -6.35
C TYR A 55 4.22 10.85 -6.11
N ALA A 56 4.57 11.67 -5.12
CA ALA A 56 3.85 12.90 -4.80
C ALA A 56 3.89 13.93 -5.95
N MET A 57 5.04 14.05 -6.63
CA MET A 57 5.17 14.92 -7.81
C MET A 57 4.26 14.50 -8.97
N SER A 58 4.08 13.19 -9.16
CA SER A 58 3.23 12.63 -10.23
C SER A 58 1.75 12.55 -9.84
N ASN A 59 1.45 12.52 -8.55
CA ASN A 59 0.10 12.31 -8.00
C ASN A 59 -0.19 13.26 -6.83
N PRO A 60 -0.12 14.58 -7.03
CA PRO A 60 -0.25 15.56 -5.93
C PRO A 60 -1.62 15.47 -5.23
N ASP A 61 -2.66 15.08 -5.96
CA ASP A 61 -4.01 14.90 -5.42
C ASP A 61 -4.22 13.57 -4.73
N ASN A 62 -3.24 12.67 -4.71
CA ASN A 62 -3.37 11.33 -4.12
C ASN A 62 -2.10 10.89 -3.37
N CYS A 63 -1.57 11.75 -2.50
CA CYS A 63 -0.40 11.44 -1.69
C CYS A 63 -0.74 10.45 -0.57
N VAL A 64 -0.83 9.17 -0.94
CA VAL A 64 -0.96 8.03 -0.02
C VAL A 64 0.28 7.15 -0.19
N PHE A 65 1.12 7.05 0.85
CA PHE A 65 2.41 6.37 0.78
C PHE A 65 2.36 4.96 1.36
N LEU A 66 2.96 4.00 0.65
CA LEU A 66 3.12 2.62 1.07
C LEU A 66 4.39 2.50 1.91
N VAL A 67 4.24 2.33 3.23
CA VAL A 67 5.30 2.57 4.21
C VAL A 67 5.97 1.31 4.75
N ASP A 68 5.55 0.13 4.30
CA ASP A 68 6.00 -1.16 4.81
C ASP A 68 6.93 -1.92 3.84
N THR A 69 7.65 -1.20 2.99
CA THR A 69 8.61 -1.84 2.06
C THR A 69 9.82 -2.41 2.80
N TYR A 70 10.31 -1.72 3.83
CA TYR A 70 11.46 -2.12 4.66
C TYR A 70 11.06 -2.23 6.14
N ASP A 71 10.99 -1.12 6.86
CA ASP A 71 10.55 -1.05 8.26
C ASP A 71 9.54 0.08 8.42
N THR A 72 8.30 -0.29 8.72
CA THR A 72 7.19 0.66 8.80
C THR A 72 7.47 1.79 9.79
N LEU A 73 7.89 1.47 11.02
CA LEU A 73 8.01 2.45 12.10
C LEU A 73 9.37 3.16 12.13
N LYS A 74 10.46 2.48 11.70
CA LYS A 74 11.80 3.06 11.74
C LYS A 74 12.21 3.79 10.45
N SER A 75 11.54 3.48 9.33
CA SER A 75 11.88 4.03 8.02
C SER A 75 10.67 4.62 7.31
N GLY A 76 9.65 3.83 7.01
CA GLY A 76 8.53 4.25 6.17
C GLY A 76 7.78 5.47 6.71
N ILE A 77 7.29 5.42 7.95
CA ILE A 77 6.57 6.54 8.58
C ILE A 77 7.48 7.77 8.77
N PRO A 78 8.70 7.65 9.31
CA PRO A 78 9.61 8.80 9.41
C PRO A 78 9.89 9.49 8.06
N ASN A 79 10.12 8.72 6.98
CA ASN A 79 10.33 9.27 5.65
C ASN A 79 9.07 9.93 5.08
N ALA A 80 7.88 9.38 5.33
CA ALA A 80 6.61 9.97 4.90
C ALA A 80 6.34 11.30 5.62
N ILE A 81 6.56 11.37 6.94
CA ILE A 81 6.43 12.62 7.73
C ILE A 81 7.45 13.65 7.26
N LYS A 82 8.72 13.25 7.11
CA LYS A 82 9.78 14.14 6.60
C LYS A 82 9.39 14.73 5.24
N LEU A 83 8.91 13.93 4.32
CA LEU A 83 8.45 14.44 3.02
C LEU A 83 7.26 15.39 3.16
N ALA A 84 6.34 15.08 4.08
CA ALA A 84 5.19 15.94 4.32
C ALA A 84 5.62 17.33 4.81
N ASP A 85 6.60 17.41 5.71
CA ASP A 85 7.14 18.68 6.20
C ASP A 85 7.96 19.42 5.14
N GLU A 86 8.89 18.72 4.46
CA GLU A 86 9.86 19.35 3.57
C GLU A 86 9.31 19.66 2.17
N TYR A 87 8.31 18.91 1.71
CA TYR A 87 7.82 19.04 0.34
C TYR A 87 6.30 19.25 0.24
N LEU A 88 5.47 18.42 0.88
CA LEU A 88 4.02 18.52 0.66
C LEU A 88 3.47 19.83 1.22
N LYS A 89 3.71 20.11 2.48
CA LYS A 89 3.21 21.31 3.17
C LYS A 89 3.67 22.62 2.53
N PRO A 90 4.95 22.80 2.16
CA PRO A 90 5.41 24.00 1.47
C PRO A 90 4.77 24.21 0.10
N ASN A 91 4.37 23.13 -0.58
CA ASN A 91 3.72 23.18 -1.89
C ASN A 91 2.19 23.14 -1.82
N GLY A 92 1.58 23.23 -0.63
CA GLY A 92 0.12 23.19 -0.47
C GLY A 92 -0.51 21.84 -0.80
N ILE A 93 0.30 20.76 -0.82
CA ILE A 93 -0.17 19.41 -1.13
C ILE A 93 -0.61 18.72 0.16
N LYS A 94 -1.79 18.12 0.15
CA LYS A 94 -2.32 17.41 1.31
C LYS A 94 -1.64 16.05 1.49
N PHE A 95 -1.12 15.75 2.68
CA PHE A 95 -0.71 14.39 3.06
C PHE A 95 -1.98 13.58 3.34
N LYS A 96 -2.48 12.89 2.32
CA LYS A 96 -3.78 12.20 2.37
C LYS A 96 -3.77 10.95 3.23
N GLY A 97 -2.70 10.17 3.19
CA GLY A 97 -2.69 8.92 3.91
C GLY A 97 -1.41 8.12 3.79
N ILE A 98 -1.39 7.04 4.55
CA ILE A 98 -0.40 5.96 4.46
C ILE A 98 -1.11 4.64 4.27
N ARG A 99 -0.41 3.66 3.68
CA ARG A 99 -0.88 2.28 3.53
C ARG A 99 0.11 1.34 4.19
N ILE A 100 -0.44 0.39 4.97
CA ILE A 100 0.31 -0.72 5.58
C ILE A 100 -0.24 -2.03 4.99
N ASP A 101 0.64 -2.84 4.40
CA ASP A 101 0.30 -4.03 3.61
C ASP A 101 0.95 -5.31 4.17
N SER A 102 1.61 -5.27 5.33
CA SER A 102 2.28 -6.41 5.96
C SER A 102 2.52 -6.22 7.45
N GLY A 103 2.87 -7.32 8.14
CA GLY A 103 3.15 -7.34 9.57
C GLY A 103 1.91 -7.34 10.45
N ASP A 104 2.08 -7.05 11.74
CA ASP A 104 0.97 -6.90 12.70
C ASP A 104 0.23 -5.58 12.45
N LEU A 105 -0.82 -5.65 11.62
CA LEU A 105 -1.58 -4.46 11.20
C LEU A 105 -2.23 -3.73 12.38
N ALA A 106 -2.66 -4.44 13.44
CA ALA A 106 -3.28 -3.81 14.59
C ALA A 106 -2.25 -3.00 15.40
N TYR A 107 -1.10 -3.58 15.67
CA TYR A 107 0.00 -2.88 16.34
C TYR A 107 0.53 -1.73 15.50
N LEU A 108 0.89 -2.00 14.24
CA LEU A 108 1.47 -1.00 13.34
C LEU A 108 0.56 0.20 13.11
N SER A 109 -0.76 -0.02 12.97
CA SER A 109 -1.70 1.10 12.77
C SER A 109 -1.80 2.02 13.99
N LYS A 110 -1.77 1.46 15.20
CA LYS A 110 -1.80 2.23 16.44
C LYS A 110 -0.52 3.06 16.63
N GLU A 111 0.65 2.44 16.44
CA GLU A 111 1.91 3.17 16.54
C GLU A 111 2.04 4.23 15.43
N THR A 112 1.61 3.90 14.21
CA THR A 112 1.57 4.87 13.12
C THR A 112 0.67 6.06 13.43
N ARG A 113 -0.54 5.83 13.97
CA ARG A 113 -1.45 6.93 14.35
C ARG A 113 -0.81 7.85 15.37
N LYS A 114 -0.16 7.28 16.38
CA LYS A 114 0.56 8.05 17.39
C LYS A 114 1.66 8.91 16.77
N MET A 115 2.52 8.33 15.91
CA MET A 115 3.58 9.08 15.23
C MET A 115 3.05 10.21 14.35
N LEU A 116 1.97 9.97 13.61
CA LEU A 116 1.32 10.98 12.77
C LEU A 116 0.70 12.10 13.62
N ASP A 117 0.07 11.77 14.74
CA ASP A 117 -0.54 12.76 15.66
C ASP A 117 0.53 13.63 16.33
N GLU A 118 1.64 13.04 16.78
CA GLU A 118 2.78 13.73 17.37
C GLU A 118 3.44 14.69 16.35
N ALA A 119 3.46 14.31 15.07
CA ALA A 119 3.95 15.16 13.99
C ALA A 119 2.93 16.20 13.49
N GLY A 120 1.71 16.23 14.05
CA GLY A 120 0.65 17.18 13.66
C GLY A 120 -0.19 16.77 12.47
N TYR A 121 -0.08 15.54 11.98
CA TYR A 121 -0.82 15.00 10.83
C TYR A 121 -2.06 14.18 11.25
N LYS A 122 -2.91 14.75 12.10
CA LYS A 122 -4.11 14.09 12.65
C LYS A 122 -5.13 13.66 11.60
N ASP A 123 -5.19 14.38 10.48
CA ASP A 123 -6.15 14.14 9.39
C ASP A 123 -5.59 13.21 8.30
N THR A 124 -4.40 12.65 8.49
CA THR A 124 -3.81 11.69 7.56
C THR A 124 -4.42 10.31 7.76
N ASN A 125 -5.02 9.75 6.71
CA ASN A 125 -5.70 8.47 6.74
C ASN A 125 -4.76 7.29 6.87
N ILE A 126 -5.19 6.23 7.55
CA ILE A 126 -4.51 4.95 7.64
C ILE A 126 -5.30 3.92 6.83
N CYS A 127 -4.70 3.43 5.74
CA CYS A 127 -5.24 2.36 4.92
C CYS A 127 -4.54 1.04 5.27
N LEU A 128 -5.32 0.02 5.62
CA LEU A 128 -4.80 -1.34 5.85
C LEU A 128 -5.17 -2.26 4.70
N SER A 129 -4.26 -3.13 4.32
CA SER A 129 -4.45 -4.16 3.30
C SER A 129 -3.62 -5.40 3.65
N ASN A 130 -3.64 -6.43 2.84
CA ASN A 130 -3.02 -7.74 3.02
C ASN A 130 -4.03 -8.81 3.46
N GLY A 131 -4.56 -9.56 2.48
CA GLY A 131 -5.36 -10.75 2.71
C GLY A 131 -6.62 -10.55 3.57
N LEU A 132 -7.13 -9.33 3.64
CA LEU A 132 -8.26 -8.97 4.51
C LEU A 132 -9.55 -9.69 4.08
N ASN A 133 -10.30 -10.13 5.08
CA ASN A 133 -11.66 -10.65 4.97
C ASN A 133 -12.51 -10.18 6.16
N GLU A 134 -13.78 -10.55 6.20
CA GLU A 134 -14.70 -10.14 7.25
C GLU A 134 -14.24 -10.53 8.66
N TYR A 135 -13.55 -11.66 8.80
CA TYR A 135 -13.06 -12.15 10.10
C TYR A 135 -11.83 -11.35 10.54
N THR A 136 -10.84 -11.19 9.66
CA THR A 136 -9.63 -10.41 9.97
C THR A 136 -9.96 -8.94 10.21
N ILE A 137 -10.90 -8.36 9.49
CA ILE A 137 -11.37 -6.97 9.72
C ILE A 137 -12.02 -6.84 11.09
N ARG A 138 -12.89 -7.79 11.46
CA ARG A 138 -13.50 -7.81 12.80
C ARG A 138 -12.43 -7.93 13.89
N ASP A 139 -11.45 -8.79 13.71
CA ASP A 139 -10.39 -9.01 14.68
C ASP A 139 -9.47 -7.79 14.81
N LEU A 140 -9.14 -7.11 13.73
CA LEU A 140 -8.43 -5.82 13.75
C LEU A 140 -9.19 -4.76 14.54
N LYS A 141 -10.51 -4.64 14.33
CA LYS A 141 -11.37 -3.72 15.09
C LYS A 141 -11.39 -4.07 16.57
N ASN A 142 -11.52 -5.35 16.92
CA ASN A 142 -11.51 -5.81 18.31
C ASN A 142 -10.19 -5.52 19.02
N GLN A 143 -9.07 -5.52 18.29
CA GLN A 143 -7.75 -5.17 18.78
C GLN A 143 -7.52 -3.65 18.86
N GLY A 144 -8.48 -2.83 18.46
CA GLY A 144 -8.40 -1.38 18.49
C GLY A 144 -7.47 -0.81 17.40
N ALA A 145 -7.36 -1.47 16.25
CA ALA A 145 -6.61 -0.95 15.12
C ALA A 145 -7.16 0.41 14.66
N CYS A 146 -6.26 1.33 14.30
CA CYS A 146 -6.62 2.61 13.72
C CYS A 146 -6.81 2.42 12.21
N ILE A 147 -8.07 2.51 11.75
CA ILE A 147 -8.45 2.17 10.37
C ILE A 147 -9.36 3.25 9.81
N ASP A 148 -8.94 3.92 8.76
CA ASP A 148 -9.75 4.88 8.01
C ASP A 148 -10.26 4.28 6.69
N SER A 149 -9.46 3.36 6.09
CA SER A 149 -9.86 2.64 4.89
C SER A 149 -9.22 1.26 4.81
N LEU A 150 -9.80 0.40 3.96
CA LEU A 150 -9.38 -0.98 3.79
C LEU A 150 -9.19 -1.30 2.30
N GLY A 151 -8.08 -1.97 1.98
CA GLY A 151 -7.86 -2.58 0.67
C GLY A 151 -8.17 -4.08 0.73
N VAL A 152 -9.29 -4.50 0.15
CA VAL A 152 -9.71 -5.91 0.09
C VAL A 152 -9.68 -6.37 -1.37
N GLY A 153 -8.97 -7.44 -1.64
CA GLY A 153 -8.79 -7.94 -3.01
C GLY A 153 -9.11 -9.42 -3.13
N ASP A 154 -8.13 -10.26 -2.85
CA ASP A 154 -8.19 -11.71 -3.07
C ASP A 154 -9.42 -12.38 -2.47
N ASN A 155 -9.84 -11.99 -1.29
CA ASN A 155 -10.97 -12.60 -0.59
C ASN A 155 -12.35 -12.17 -1.15
N ILE A 156 -12.39 -11.19 -2.05
CA ILE A 156 -13.59 -10.82 -2.83
C ILE A 156 -13.55 -11.48 -4.23
N SER A 157 -12.38 -11.44 -4.90
CA SER A 157 -12.28 -11.73 -6.32
C SER A 157 -11.77 -13.13 -6.65
N ALA A 158 -11.10 -13.82 -5.71
CA ALA A 158 -10.49 -15.12 -5.96
C ALA A 158 -11.42 -16.28 -5.61
N ALA A 159 -11.34 -17.38 -6.39
CA ALA A 159 -11.98 -18.64 -6.06
C ALA A 159 -11.43 -19.24 -4.76
N LYS A 160 -12.18 -20.17 -4.14
CA LYS A 160 -11.75 -20.88 -2.92
C LYS A 160 -10.41 -21.59 -3.11
N GLU A 161 -10.23 -22.23 -4.26
CA GLU A 161 -8.97 -22.84 -4.67
C GLU A 161 -8.26 -21.88 -5.62
N ARG A 162 -7.14 -21.35 -5.19
CA ARG A 162 -6.34 -20.39 -5.97
C ARG A 162 -4.87 -20.75 -5.97
N LEU A 163 -4.22 -20.56 -7.10
CA LEU A 163 -2.78 -20.54 -7.20
C LEU A 163 -2.30 -19.11 -6.97
N GLY A 164 -1.58 -18.90 -5.88
CA GLY A 164 -0.94 -17.62 -5.61
C GLY A 164 0.30 -17.46 -6.49
N GLY A 165 0.37 -16.37 -7.23
CA GLY A 165 1.56 -16.00 -7.99
C GLY A 165 1.93 -14.56 -7.70
N VAL A 166 3.20 -14.30 -7.39
CA VAL A 166 3.71 -12.96 -7.10
C VAL A 166 4.94 -12.67 -7.95
N TYR A 167 4.90 -11.55 -8.66
CA TYR A 167 6.07 -11.01 -9.35
C TYR A 167 6.76 -9.97 -8.47
N LYS A 168 8.06 -10.14 -8.23
CA LYS A 168 8.87 -9.23 -7.40
C LYS A 168 10.08 -8.74 -8.17
N LEU A 169 10.38 -7.44 -8.03
CA LEU A 169 11.65 -6.87 -8.49
C LEU A 169 12.76 -7.38 -7.57
N VAL A 170 13.74 -8.10 -8.14
CA VAL A 170 14.87 -8.68 -7.39
C VAL A 170 16.20 -8.00 -7.69
N ALA A 171 16.33 -7.31 -8.81
CA ALA A 171 17.52 -6.54 -9.14
C ALA A 171 17.21 -5.50 -10.23
N VAL A 172 18.03 -4.46 -10.29
CA VAL A 172 18.08 -3.50 -11.38
C VAL A 172 19.50 -3.44 -11.95
N LYS A 173 19.64 -3.27 -13.26
CA LYS A 173 20.93 -3.00 -13.88
C LYS A 173 21.12 -1.47 -14.04
N LYS A 174 22.18 -0.92 -13.44
CA LYS A 174 22.54 0.49 -13.56
C LYS A 174 24.05 0.57 -13.80
N ASP A 175 24.49 1.26 -14.85
CA ASP A 175 25.89 1.44 -15.22
C ASP A 175 26.68 0.12 -15.26
N ASP A 176 26.13 -0.90 -15.95
CA ASP A 176 26.64 -2.27 -16.06
C ASP A 176 26.80 -3.06 -14.75
N LYS A 177 26.33 -2.52 -13.62
CA LYS A 177 26.29 -3.20 -12.35
C LYS A 177 24.88 -3.71 -12.06
N ILE A 178 24.78 -4.94 -11.56
CA ILE A 178 23.53 -5.51 -11.04
C ILE A 178 23.42 -5.10 -9.58
N ILE A 179 22.38 -4.33 -9.28
CA ILE A 179 22.08 -3.88 -7.92
C ILE A 179 20.90 -4.72 -7.41
N PRO A 180 21.11 -5.59 -6.42
CA PRO A 180 20.02 -6.38 -5.86
C PRO A 180 18.98 -5.48 -5.19
N LYS A 181 17.72 -5.87 -5.32
CA LYS A 181 16.56 -5.17 -4.73
C LYS A 181 15.70 -6.21 -4.03
N ILE A 182 15.31 -5.93 -2.82
CA ILE A 182 14.47 -6.85 -2.04
C ILE A 182 13.49 -6.06 -1.18
N LYS A 183 12.22 -6.50 -1.18
CA LYS A 183 11.26 -6.08 -0.15
C LYS A 183 11.54 -6.92 1.11
N VAL A 184 11.71 -6.28 2.25
CA VAL A 184 11.79 -6.98 3.53
C VAL A 184 10.38 -7.30 4.01
N SER A 185 10.08 -8.58 4.21
CA SER A 185 8.77 -9.03 4.70
C SER A 185 8.92 -10.29 5.54
N ASN A 186 8.23 -10.32 6.67
CA ASN A 186 8.13 -11.51 7.51
C ASN A 186 7.11 -12.52 6.95
N ASP A 187 6.23 -12.10 6.05
CA ASP A 187 5.10 -12.89 5.54
C ASP A 187 5.45 -13.71 4.31
N SER A 188 6.60 -13.46 3.67
CA SER A 188 7.04 -14.20 2.48
C SER A 188 8.53 -14.43 2.48
N CYS A 189 8.93 -15.69 2.36
CA CYS A 189 10.32 -16.07 2.18
C CYS A 189 10.75 -15.84 0.72
N LEU A 190 11.35 -14.68 0.44
CA LEU A 190 11.87 -14.35 -0.88
C LEU A 190 13.25 -14.97 -1.17
N LEU A 191 13.87 -15.59 -0.17
CA LEU A 191 15.23 -16.15 -0.27
C LEU A 191 15.29 -17.52 -0.94
N TYR A 192 14.18 -18.27 -1.01
CA TYR A 192 14.15 -19.61 -1.58
C TYR A 192 13.92 -19.67 -3.09
N THR A 193 13.72 -18.54 -3.75
CA THR A 193 13.42 -18.47 -5.19
C THR A 193 14.56 -17.88 -6.03
N SER A 194 15.70 -17.56 -5.43
CA SER A 194 16.90 -17.22 -6.18
C SER A 194 17.54 -18.51 -6.70
N PRO A 195 17.65 -18.72 -8.02
CA PRO A 195 18.47 -19.81 -8.54
C PRO A 195 19.90 -19.58 -8.07
N SER A 196 20.47 -20.60 -7.45
CA SER A 196 21.89 -20.68 -7.11
C SER A 196 22.76 -20.65 -8.36
#